data_57d2b1916c244fe1c856353ac7aa8291
#
_entry.id   57d2b1916c244fe1c856353ac7aa8291
#
_cell.length_a   1.000
_cell.length_b   1.000
_cell.length_c   1.000
_cell.angle_alpha   90.00
_cell.angle_beta   90.00
_cell.angle_gamma   90.00
#
_symmetry.space_group_name_H-M   'P 1'
#
loop_
_entity.id
_entity.type
_entity.pdbx_description
1 polymer ?
#
loop_
_entity_poly.entity_id
_entity_poly.type
_entity_poly.pdbx_seq_one_letter_code
_entity_poly.pdbx_strand_id
1 'polypeptide(L)'
;MRRAALLGIALVWAAPAEAQRDEDIRRLIVEDSLARFQGYCPCPYSYDRGQQCADKSVYSQRAAHPRDLYCYPQDVPHWEVEDYRRRMGIPRR
;
A
#
# COMPACT_ATOMS: atom_id res chain seq x y z
N MET A 1 -30.99 24.66 23.43
CA MET A 1 -30.52 24.52 23.36
C MET A 1 -29.67 23.80 23.02
N ARG A 2 -29.06 23.65 22.98
CA ARG A 2 -28.28 23.04 22.86
C ARG A 2 -27.94 22.42 21.83
N ARG A 3 -28.27 22.12 21.28
CA ARG A 3 -28.14 21.49 20.32
C ARG A 3 -27.15 21.87 19.56
N ALA A 4 -26.96 22.60 19.52
CA ALA A 4 -26.08 23.17 18.69
C ALA A 4 -24.82 22.44 18.69
N ALA A 5 -24.45 22.18 19.67
CA ALA A 5 -23.27 21.47 19.82
C ALA A 5 -23.04 20.53 18.78
N LEU A 6 -23.84 19.83 18.57
CA LEU A 6 -23.67 18.82 17.75
C LEU A 6 -23.04 19.19 16.56
N LEU A 7 -23.23 20.23 16.20
CA LEU A 7 -22.71 20.56 15.07
C LEU A 7 -21.30 20.48 15.00
N GLY A 8 -20.71 20.99 15.76
CA GLY A 8 -19.33 21.07 15.67
C GLY A 8 -18.79 19.78 15.35
N ILE A 9 -19.30 18.88 15.79
CA ILE A 9 -18.87 17.65 15.58
C ILE A 9 -18.58 17.33 14.22
N ALA A 10 -19.39 17.48 13.43
CA ALA A 10 -19.19 17.09 12.10
C ALA A 10 -17.90 17.52 11.55
N LEU A 11 -17.42 18.54 11.92
CA LEU A 11 -16.25 19.01 11.39
C LEU A 11 -15.11 18.17 11.51
N VAL A 12 -15.02 17.58 12.46
CA VAL A 12 -13.95 16.73 12.70
C VAL A 12 -13.60 15.88 11.55
N TRP A 13 -14.47 15.61 10.75
CA TRP A 13 -14.19 14.73 9.72
C TRP A 13 -13.42 15.27 8.60
N ALA A 14 -13.02 16.36 8.68
CA ALA A 14 -12.32 16.95 7.61
C ALA A 14 -10.96 16.43 7.38
N ALA A 15 -10.46 15.69 8.21
CA ALA A 15 -9.11 15.27 8.10
C ALA A 15 -8.72 14.20 7.12
N PRO A 16 -9.53 13.68 6.39
CA PRO A 16 -9.17 12.62 5.49
C PRO A 16 -8.02 12.90 4.57
N ALA A 17 -7.74 14.08 4.31
CA ALA A 17 -6.68 14.38 3.39
C ALA A 17 -5.36 13.78 3.82
N GLU A 18 -5.25 13.53 5.07
CA GLU A 18 -4.03 12.98 5.57
C GLU A 18 -3.80 11.59 5.11
N ALA A 19 -4.79 10.91 4.76
CA ALA A 19 -4.65 9.54 4.35
C ALA A 19 -3.95 9.40 3.02
N GLN A 20 -3.66 10.52 2.38
CA GLN A 20 -3.02 10.45 1.09
C GLN A 20 -1.52 10.67 1.15
N ARG A 21 -0.92 10.43 2.28
CA ARG A 21 0.50 10.60 2.40
C ARG A 21 1.25 9.53 1.61
N ASP A 22 2.48 9.82 1.29
CA ASP A 22 3.30 8.90 0.51
C ASP A 22 3.34 7.50 1.12
N GLU A 23 3.43 7.43 2.43
CA GLU A 23 3.47 6.14 3.08
C GLU A 23 2.20 5.32 2.82
N ASP A 24 1.06 5.97 2.86
CA ASP A 24 -0.19 5.29 2.60
C ASP A 24 -0.27 4.85 1.15
N ILE A 25 0.24 5.66 0.25
CA ILE A 25 0.24 5.32 -1.15
C ILE A 25 1.16 4.15 -1.41
N ARG A 26 2.32 4.11 -0.75
CA ARG A 26 3.23 2.99 -0.91
C ARG A 26 2.55 1.69 -0.48
N ARG A 27 1.81 1.75 0.60
CA ARG A 27 1.11 0.57 1.08
C ARG A 27 0.08 0.09 0.06
N LEU A 28 -0.61 1.02 -0.57
CA LEU A 28 -1.60 0.64 -1.58
C LEU A 28 -0.92 0.04 -2.80
N ILE A 29 0.24 0.55 -3.16
CA ILE A 29 0.97 0.02 -4.29
C ILE A 29 1.45 -1.41 -4.01
N VAL A 30 1.87 -1.66 -2.77
CA VAL A 30 2.27 -3.00 -2.38
C VAL A 30 1.06 -3.94 -2.50
N GLU A 31 -0.07 -3.54 -1.97
CA GLU A 31 -1.27 -4.36 -2.04
C GLU A 31 -1.66 -4.66 -3.48
N ASP A 32 -1.55 -3.67 -4.35
CA ASP A 32 -1.89 -3.86 -5.73
C ASP A 32 -0.90 -4.81 -6.39
N SER A 33 0.36 -4.69 -6.05
CA SER A 33 1.38 -5.55 -6.59
C SER A 33 1.09 -7.01 -6.22
N LEU A 34 0.71 -7.24 -4.98
CA LEU A 34 0.40 -8.60 -4.54
C LEU A 34 -0.87 -9.14 -5.17
N ALA A 35 -1.83 -8.27 -5.39
CA ALA A 35 -3.08 -8.70 -6.00
C ALA A 35 -2.88 -9.16 -7.45
N ARG A 36 -1.87 -8.60 -8.12
CA ARG A 36 -1.59 -8.97 -9.49
C ARG A 36 -0.61 -10.11 -9.64
N PHE A 37 0.01 -10.52 -8.53
CA PHE A 37 1.01 -11.57 -8.61
C PHE A 37 0.36 -12.91 -8.93
N GLN A 38 0.96 -13.65 -9.84
CA GLN A 38 0.46 -14.96 -10.19
C GLN A 38 1.51 -15.98 -9.80
N GLY A 39 1.15 -16.87 -8.91
CA GLY A 39 2.07 -17.87 -8.44
C GLY A 39 1.94 -18.02 -6.93
N TYR A 40 2.91 -18.70 -6.35
CA TYR A 40 2.89 -18.96 -4.93
C TYR A 40 4.02 -18.23 -4.23
N CYS A 41 3.83 -17.93 -2.99
CA CYS A 41 4.89 -17.36 -2.16
C CYS A 41 5.54 -16.11 -2.72
N PRO A 42 4.77 -15.05 -2.93
CA PRO A 42 5.39 -13.84 -3.43
C PRO A 42 6.33 -13.19 -2.41
N CYS A 43 5.95 -13.16 -1.15
CA CYS A 43 6.70 -12.44 -0.13
C CYS A 43 7.11 -13.31 1.04
N PRO A 44 8.15 -12.92 1.75
CA PRO A 44 8.60 -13.72 2.90
C PRO A 44 7.53 -13.94 3.96
N TYR A 45 6.63 -12.98 4.12
CA TYR A 45 5.57 -13.12 5.10
C TYR A 45 4.34 -13.85 4.57
N SER A 46 4.35 -14.22 3.30
CA SER A 46 3.23 -14.96 2.72
C SER A 46 3.23 -16.39 3.22
N TYR A 47 2.10 -17.05 3.12
CA TYR A 47 1.99 -18.45 3.53
C TYR A 47 1.55 -19.32 2.37
N ASP A 48 2.04 -20.54 2.36
CA ASP A 48 1.64 -21.52 1.38
C ASP A 48 1.42 -22.81 2.13
N ARG A 49 0.21 -23.33 2.09
CA ARG A 49 -0.15 -24.56 2.78
C ARG A 49 0.19 -24.51 4.26
N GLY A 50 -0.05 -23.38 4.88
CA GLY A 50 0.16 -23.25 6.31
C GLY A 50 1.58 -22.95 6.73
N GLN A 51 2.49 -22.84 5.78
CA GLN A 51 3.88 -22.55 6.12
C GLN A 51 4.30 -21.20 5.57
N GLN A 52 5.04 -20.46 6.35
CA GLN A 52 5.49 -19.15 5.93
C GLN A 52 6.59 -19.30 4.87
N CYS A 53 6.53 -18.50 3.85
CA CYS A 53 7.46 -18.63 2.73
C CYS A 53 8.89 -18.25 3.03
N ALA A 54 9.07 -17.25 3.84
CA ALA A 54 10.40 -16.82 4.26
C ALA A 54 11.37 -16.70 3.07
N ASP A 55 12.52 -17.31 3.16
CA ASP A 55 13.53 -17.16 2.12
C ASP A 55 13.22 -17.96 0.86
N LYS A 56 12.12 -18.70 0.84
CA LYS A 56 11.75 -19.44 -0.34
C LYS A 56 10.83 -18.57 -1.20
N SER A 57 10.50 -17.37 -0.73
CA SER A 57 9.60 -16.50 -1.48
C SER A 57 10.26 -16.02 -2.76
N VAL A 58 9.45 -15.66 -3.72
CA VAL A 58 9.95 -15.13 -4.98
C VAL A 58 10.73 -13.85 -4.71
N TYR A 59 10.25 -13.06 -3.76
CA TYR A 59 10.91 -11.82 -3.37
C TYR A 59 12.35 -12.08 -2.93
N SER A 60 12.59 -13.17 -2.23
CA SER A 60 13.91 -13.47 -1.72
C SER A 60 14.82 -14.09 -2.77
N GLN A 61 14.27 -14.58 -3.86
CA GLN A 61 15.06 -15.21 -4.88
C GLN A 61 15.33 -14.23 -5.99
N ARG A 62 16.44 -13.53 -5.88
CA ARG A 62 16.77 -12.50 -6.81
C ARG A 62 16.56 -12.82 -8.27
N ALA A 63 16.97 -13.98 -8.68
CA ALA A 63 16.86 -14.35 -10.09
C ALA A 63 15.42 -14.40 -10.58
N ALA A 64 14.50 -14.68 -9.69
CA ALA A 64 13.11 -14.80 -10.07
C ALA A 64 12.27 -13.59 -9.67
N HIS A 65 12.87 -12.63 -9.05
CA HIS A 65 12.14 -11.49 -8.51
C HIS A 65 11.68 -10.54 -9.63
N PRO A 66 10.38 -10.46 -9.91
CA PRO A 66 9.90 -9.55 -10.94
C PRO A 66 10.12 -8.12 -10.50
N ARG A 67 10.37 -7.25 -11.47
CA ARG A 67 10.60 -5.88 -11.16
C ARG A 67 9.47 -5.18 -10.46
N ASP A 68 8.25 -5.57 -10.73
CA ASP A 68 7.10 -4.90 -10.15
C ASP A 68 6.53 -5.63 -8.93
N LEU A 69 7.27 -6.55 -8.35
CA LEU A 69 6.81 -7.21 -7.14
C LEU A 69 7.33 -6.45 -5.95
N TYR A 70 6.42 -5.84 -5.20
CA TYR A 70 6.78 -5.12 -4.00
C TYR A 70 6.16 -5.82 -2.80
N CYS A 71 6.93 -6.08 -1.77
CA CYS A 71 6.44 -6.74 -0.57
C CYS A 71 6.37 -5.80 0.63
N TYR A 72 7.14 -4.72 0.60
CA TYR A 72 7.17 -3.76 1.69
C TYR A 72 7.06 -2.33 1.15
N PRO A 73 6.48 -1.42 1.90
CA PRO A 73 6.34 -0.04 1.41
C PRO A 73 7.65 0.59 0.97
N GLN A 74 8.73 0.29 1.67
CA GLN A 74 10.02 0.87 1.32
C GLN A 74 10.58 0.35 0.01
N ASP A 75 9.99 -0.70 -0.55
CA ASP A 75 10.43 -1.20 -1.84
C ASP A 75 9.95 -0.31 -2.98
N VAL A 76 8.93 0.49 -2.73
CA VAL A 76 8.29 1.27 -3.78
C VAL A 76 9.09 2.54 -4.03
N PRO A 77 9.62 2.72 -5.23
CA PRO A 77 10.42 3.91 -5.50
C PRO A 77 9.54 5.15 -5.57
N HIS A 78 10.15 6.29 -5.34
CA HIS A 78 9.41 7.54 -5.31
C HIS A 78 8.66 7.82 -6.62
N TRP A 79 9.24 7.51 -7.75
CA TRP A 79 8.58 7.78 -9.02
C TRP A 79 7.28 7.00 -9.15
N GLU A 80 7.22 5.85 -8.52
CA GLU A 80 6.04 5.03 -8.59
C GLU A 80 4.93 5.69 -7.77
N VAL A 81 5.30 6.31 -6.64
CA VAL A 81 4.35 7.01 -5.81
C VAL A 81 3.78 8.20 -6.58
N GLU A 82 4.65 8.94 -7.28
CA GLU A 82 4.20 10.09 -8.03
C GLU A 82 3.29 9.66 -9.19
N ASP A 83 3.62 8.57 -9.82
CA ASP A 83 2.82 8.06 -10.92
C ASP A 83 1.43 7.65 -10.41
N TYR A 84 1.39 7.03 -9.25
CA TYR A 84 0.14 6.61 -8.66
C TYR A 84 -0.73 7.83 -8.37
N ARG A 85 -0.14 8.90 -7.82
CA ARG A 85 -0.89 10.10 -7.53
C ARG A 85 -1.49 10.67 -8.81
N ARG A 86 -0.70 10.67 -9.87
CA ARG A 86 -1.16 11.19 -11.14
C ARG A 86 -2.30 10.37 -11.69
N ARG A 87 -2.16 9.07 -11.70
CA ARG A 87 -3.20 8.20 -12.24
C ARG A 87 -4.49 8.25 -11.46
N MET A 88 -4.39 8.38 -10.14
CA MET A 88 -5.58 8.37 -9.30
C MET A 88 -6.10 9.76 -8.97
N GLY A 89 -5.47 10.79 -9.47
CA GLY A 89 -5.91 12.14 -9.19
C GLY A 89 -5.74 12.57 -7.74
N ILE A 90 -4.71 12.06 -7.07
CA ILE A 90 -4.47 12.40 -5.68
C ILE A 90 -3.53 13.59 -5.59
N PRO A 91 -3.97 14.68 -4.99
CA PRO A 91 -3.15 15.89 -4.94
C PRO A 91 -1.96 15.67 -4.02
N ARG A 92 -0.91 16.39 -4.33
CA ARG A 92 0.25 16.29 -3.56
C ARG A 92 0.18 17.06 -2.30
N ARG A 93 -0.67 17.62 -1.93
CA ARG A 93 -0.79 18.28 -0.74
C ARG A 93 -0.17 19.49 -0.61
#